data_38ebb734e50ad0cb2234fda213059ad1
#
_entry.id   38ebb734e50ad0cb2234fda213059ad1
#
_cell.length_a   1.000
_cell.length_b   1.000
_cell.length_c   1.000
_cell.angle_alpha   90.00
_cell.angle_beta   90.00
_cell.angle_gamma   90.00
#
_symmetry.space_group_name_H-M   'P 1'
#
loop_
_entity.id
_entity.type
_entity.pdbx_description
1 polymer ?
#
loop_
_entity_poly.entity_id
_entity_poly.type
_entity_poly.pdbx_seq_one_letter_code
_entity_poly.pdbx_strand_id
1 'polypeptide(L)'
;TYYSFTTFSAVILGVTLVSMIHPGTVGDNAKPNVNVRRLTTVDTILDLIRNLIPSNLIQATFAQYRTVLTPDSNNLNETDIYKWKITGEYANGFNILGLITFSIIFGIMIAQNPEVSKPFLDVIVSVDELVMKVTALIINLTPFGILFLIMPRIISVDSINDFLGGIGWYTATVLIGLFLHGFLFLPLIYFIITKKNPYLFIVKMSEALLTAFATSSSSATIPVTMRCLKNKLNIDPKIVNVLIPVGATINMDGLALYEAVASIYIAQNYRESLAFADIIIISLTATATSIGAAGIPQSGLVTMVMVLNAVGLPADAISMIFVVDWLLDKFRTTVNVLGDSFGAAVVAHLSAKELNKSIVIVERAMAPSVENADFSVTKN
;
A
#
# COMPACT_ATOMS: atom_id res chain seq x y z
N THR A 1 3.76 14.32 2.28
CA THR A 1 2.86 14.99 1.28
C THR A 1 2.94 14.33 -0.10
N TYR A 2 4.16 14.15 -0.69
CA TYR A 2 4.28 13.52 -2.03
C TYR A 2 3.68 12.11 -2.04
N TYR A 3 4.13 11.21 -1.17
CA TYR A 3 3.65 9.83 -1.08
C TYR A 3 2.13 9.75 -0.88
N SER A 4 1.57 10.51 0.06
CA SER A 4 0.11 10.52 0.28
C SER A 4 -0.66 10.99 -0.97
N PHE A 5 -0.13 11.97 -1.70
CA PHE A 5 -0.75 12.47 -2.91
C PHE A 5 -0.72 11.45 -4.04
N THR A 6 0.42 10.79 -4.28
CA THR A 6 0.54 9.78 -5.34
C THR A 6 -0.29 8.54 -5.05
N THR A 7 -0.28 8.04 -3.81
CA THR A 7 -1.08 6.88 -3.40
C THR A 7 -2.58 7.16 -3.53
N PHE A 8 -3.05 8.32 -3.04
CA PHE A 8 -4.46 8.68 -3.18
C PHE A 8 -4.88 8.86 -4.63
N SER A 9 -4.02 9.43 -5.47
CA SER A 9 -4.27 9.56 -6.91
C SER A 9 -4.32 8.20 -7.61
N ALA A 10 -3.49 7.24 -7.19
CA ALA A 10 -3.52 5.88 -7.70
C ALA A 10 -4.85 5.17 -7.39
N VAL A 11 -5.34 5.33 -6.16
CA VAL A 11 -6.66 4.80 -5.75
C VAL A 11 -7.78 5.42 -6.58
N ILE A 12 -7.82 6.75 -6.73
CA ILE A 12 -8.82 7.44 -7.55
C ILE A 12 -8.80 6.93 -9.00
N LEU A 13 -7.61 6.78 -9.57
CA LEU A 13 -7.45 6.24 -10.93
C LEU A 13 -8.00 4.81 -11.01
N GLY A 14 -7.65 3.94 -10.06
CA GLY A 14 -8.11 2.56 -10.00
C GLY A 14 -9.63 2.47 -9.89
N VAL A 15 -10.23 3.24 -8.97
CA VAL A 15 -11.69 3.34 -8.79
C VAL A 15 -12.37 3.81 -10.07
N THR A 16 -11.83 4.85 -10.71
CA THR A 16 -12.39 5.39 -11.95
C THR A 16 -12.38 4.33 -13.06
N LEU A 17 -11.25 3.66 -13.27
CA LEU A 17 -11.12 2.65 -14.31
C LEU A 17 -12.05 1.45 -14.08
N VAL A 18 -12.10 0.90 -12.87
CA VAL A 18 -12.95 -0.26 -12.58
C VAL A 18 -14.44 0.09 -12.64
N SER A 19 -14.81 1.33 -12.30
CA SER A 19 -16.17 1.82 -12.41
C SER A 19 -16.56 2.16 -13.85
N MET A 20 -15.62 2.37 -14.76
CA MET A 20 -15.90 2.56 -16.20
C MET A 20 -15.94 1.23 -16.96
N ILE A 21 -15.03 0.32 -16.64
CA ILE A 21 -14.86 -0.96 -17.36
C ILE A 21 -15.87 -2.02 -16.86
N HIS A 22 -16.26 -1.96 -15.59
CA HIS A 22 -17.14 -2.95 -14.93
C HIS A 22 -16.73 -4.41 -15.14
N PRO A 23 -15.48 -4.79 -14.85
CA PRO A 23 -14.98 -6.13 -15.17
C PRO A 23 -15.73 -7.26 -14.47
N GLY A 24 -16.35 -7.02 -13.31
CA GLY A 24 -17.11 -8.01 -12.56
C GLY A 24 -18.51 -8.31 -13.11
N THR A 25 -18.97 -7.54 -14.11
CA THR A 25 -20.27 -7.77 -14.78
C THR A 25 -20.12 -8.50 -16.11
N VAL A 26 -18.88 -8.81 -16.51
CA VAL A 26 -18.60 -9.56 -17.75
C VAL A 26 -18.75 -11.05 -17.47
N GLY A 27 -19.75 -11.68 -18.12
CA GLY A 27 -20.11 -13.09 -17.95
C GLY A 27 -21.35 -13.28 -17.08
N ASP A 28 -22.05 -14.37 -17.36
CA ASP A 28 -23.29 -14.75 -16.64
C ASP A 28 -22.92 -15.56 -15.38
N ASN A 29 -22.10 -14.97 -14.51
CA ASN A 29 -21.71 -15.63 -13.28
C ASN A 29 -22.90 -15.68 -12.33
N ALA A 30 -23.37 -16.90 -12.01
CA ALA A 30 -24.34 -17.09 -10.93
C ALA A 30 -23.80 -16.43 -9.66
N LYS A 31 -24.46 -15.37 -9.22
CA LYS A 31 -24.03 -14.63 -8.03
C LYS A 31 -24.05 -15.57 -6.83
N PRO A 32 -22.94 -15.70 -6.10
CA PRO A 32 -22.89 -16.55 -4.91
C PRO A 32 -23.98 -16.10 -3.93
N ASN A 33 -24.81 -17.04 -3.47
CA ASN A 33 -25.83 -16.77 -2.46
C ASN A 33 -25.19 -16.62 -1.08
N VAL A 34 -24.45 -15.53 -0.88
CA VAL A 34 -23.75 -15.21 0.36
C VAL A 34 -24.52 -14.11 1.07
N ASN A 35 -24.74 -14.28 2.36
CA ASN A 35 -25.27 -13.23 3.22
C ASN A 35 -24.25 -12.07 3.30
N VAL A 36 -24.34 -11.15 2.34
CA VAL A 36 -23.57 -9.92 2.37
C VAL A 36 -24.12 -9.04 3.50
N ARG A 37 -23.26 -8.65 4.40
CA ARG A 37 -23.60 -7.80 5.54
C ARG A 37 -24.24 -6.50 5.06
N ARG A 38 -25.44 -6.20 5.56
CA ARG A 38 -26.12 -4.93 5.27
C ARG A 38 -25.72 -3.92 6.34
N LEU A 39 -25.13 -2.80 5.93
CA LEU A 39 -24.71 -1.69 6.79
C LEU A 39 -25.18 -0.38 6.19
N THR A 40 -25.37 0.62 7.05
CA THR A 40 -25.48 1.99 6.54
C THR A 40 -24.09 2.58 6.31
N THR A 41 -23.99 3.53 5.39
CA THR A 41 -22.74 4.29 5.13
C THR A 41 -22.17 4.91 6.41
N VAL A 42 -23.05 5.48 7.22
CA VAL A 42 -22.68 6.16 8.47
C VAL A 42 -22.06 5.18 9.45
N ASP A 43 -22.67 4.00 9.63
CA ASP A 43 -22.16 2.96 10.53
C ASP A 43 -20.76 2.49 10.11
N THR A 44 -20.54 2.32 8.81
CA THR A 44 -19.24 1.87 8.31
C THR A 44 -18.15 2.93 8.51
N ILE A 45 -18.45 4.21 8.27
CA ILE A 45 -17.49 5.30 8.55
C ILE A 45 -17.21 5.40 10.05
N LEU A 46 -18.23 5.27 10.89
CA LEU A 46 -18.06 5.28 12.33
C LEU A 46 -17.24 4.06 12.81
N ASP A 47 -17.41 2.90 12.20
CA ASP A 47 -16.61 1.72 12.51
C ASP A 47 -15.13 1.93 12.17
N LEU A 48 -14.81 2.59 11.04
CA LEU A 48 -13.43 2.98 10.72
C LEU A 48 -12.85 3.90 11.80
N ILE A 49 -13.59 4.93 12.23
CA ILE A 49 -13.14 5.86 13.28
C ILE A 49 -12.95 5.15 14.62
N ARG A 50 -13.87 4.27 15.01
CA ARG A 50 -13.77 3.50 16.26
C ARG A 50 -12.58 2.56 16.27
N ASN A 51 -12.25 1.99 15.10
CA ASN A 51 -11.11 1.10 14.94
C ASN A 51 -9.76 1.81 14.91
N LEU A 52 -9.69 3.14 14.72
CA LEU A 52 -8.43 3.90 14.78
C LEU A 52 -7.76 3.85 16.14
N ILE A 53 -8.54 3.80 17.23
CA ILE A 53 -8.01 3.75 18.59
C ILE A 53 -8.56 2.50 19.27
N PRO A 54 -7.87 1.36 19.18
CA PRO A 54 -8.32 0.13 19.79
C PRO A 54 -8.23 0.19 21.31
N SER A 55 -9.22 -0.35 22.01
CA SER A 55 -9.23 -0.45 23.47
C SER A 55 -8.15 -1.39 24.01
N ASN A 56 -7.70 -2.35 23.19
CA ASN A 56 -6.66 -3.32 23.52
C ASN A 56 -5.88 -3.70 22.27
N LEU A 57 -4.55 -3.47 22.29
CA LEU A 57 -3.67 -3.74 21.17
C LEU A 57 -3.51 -5.23 20.85
N ILE A 58 -3.49 -6.07 21.87
CA ILE A 58 -3.40 -7.53 21.67
C ILE A 58 -4.69 -8.01 21.01
N GLN A 59 -5.85 -7.55 21.47
CA GLN A 59 -7.13 -7.86 20.85
C GLN A 59 -7.17 -7.38 19.39
N ALA A 60 -6.60 -6.22 19.08
CA ALA A 60 -6.54 -5.68 17.72
C ALA A 60 -5.81 -6.59 16.72
N THR A 61 -4.96 -7.49 17.17
CA THR A 61 -4.25 -8.46 16.32
C THR A 61 -5.12 -9.63 15.84
N PHE A 62 -6.30 -9.85 16.43
CA PHE A 62 -7.19 -10.96 16.04
C PHE A 62 -8.69 -10.60 16.06
N ALA A 63 -9.07 -9.42 16.56
CA ALA A 63 -10.44 -8.96 16.56
C ALA A 63 -10.55 -7.48 16.19
N GLN A 64 -11.61 -7.12 15.45
CA GLN A 64 -11.96 -5.75 15.11
C GLN A 64 -13.38 -5.44 15.53
N TYR A 65 -13.61 -4.19 15.93
CA TYR A 65 -14.96 -3.73 16.25
C TYR A 65 -15.77 -3.59 14.96
N ARG A 66 -17.03 -4.05 15.01
CA ARG A 66 -18.00 -3.84 13.91
C ARG A 66 -19.41 -3.59 14.46
N THR A 67 -20.12 -2.75 13.74
CA THR A 67 -21.55 -2.54 13.95
C THR A 67 -22.36 -3.68 13.32
N VAL A 68 -23.34 -4.18 14.01
CA VAL A 68 -24.29 -5.19 13.54
C VAL A 68 -25.68 -4.61 13.58
N LEU A 69 -26.37 -4.66 12.44
CA LEU A 69 -27.76 -4.27 12.32
C LEU A 69 -28.65 -5.52 12.40
N THR A 70 -29.52 -5.58 13.40
CA THR A 70 -30.46 -6.67 13.61
C THR A 70 -31.90 -6.17 13.41
N PRO A 71 -32.75 -6.88 12.64
CA PRO A 71 -34.17 -6.55 12.56
C PRO A 71 -34.79 -6.54 13.95
N ASP A 72 -35.73 -5.63 14.19
CA ASP A 72 -36.49 -5.63 15.45
C ASP A 72 -37.29 -6.91 15.56
N SER A 73 -37.16 -7.61 16.69
CA SER A 73 -37.87 -8.85 16.98
C SER A 73 -39.40 -8.71 16.88
N ASN A 74 -39.92 -7.49 17.04
CA ASN A 74 -41.35 -7.18 16.94
C ASN A 74 -41.84 -6.92 15.50
N ASN A 75 -40.93 -6.75 14.54
CA ASN A 75 -41.29 -6.43 13.15
C ASN A 75 -40.29 -7.04 12.16
N LEU A 76 -40.30 -8.37 12.05
CA LEU A 76 -39.38 -9.17 11.20
C LEU A 76 -39.53 -8.85 9.70
N ASN A 77 -40.61 -8.18 9.28
CA ASN A 77 -40.86 -7.78 7.89
C ASN A 77 -40.35 -6.35 7.57
N GLU A 78 -39.70 -5.65 8.52
CA GLU A 78 -39.18 -4.33 8.26
C GLU A 78 -37.93 -4.41 7.35
N THR A 79 -38.08 -3.91 6.15
CA THR A 79 -37.01 -3.90 5.13
C THR A 79 -36.14 -2.68 5.20
N ASP A 80 -36.55 -1.66 5.95
CA ASP A 80 -35.80 -0.42 6.14
C ASP A 80 -34.68 -0.60 7.19
N ILE A 81 -33.44 -0.72 6.72
CA ILE A 81 -32.26 -0.93 7.56
C ILE A 81 -32.01 0.21 8.57
N TYR A 82 -32.55 1.43 8.33
CA TYR A 82 -32.40 2.55 9.26
C TYR A 82 -33.24 2.41 10.53
N LYS A 83 -34.20 1.48 10.52
CA LYS A 83 -35.05 1.18 11.68
C LYS A 83 -34.56 -0.05 12.47
N TRP A 84 -33.53 -0.73 11.97
CA TRP A 84 -32.98 -1.90 12.64
C TRP A 84 -32.21 -1.52 13.88
N LYS A 85 -32.19 -2.41 14.86
CA LYS A 85 -31.44 -2.20 16.10
C LYS A 85 -29.94 -2.26 15.82
N ILE A 86 -29.24 -1.18 16.23
CA ILE A 86 -27.79 -1.04 16.10
C ILE A 86 -27.15 -1.66 17.32
N THR A 87 -26.30 -2.66 17.12
CA THR A 87 -25.46 -3.28 18.17
C THR A 87 -24.01 -3.31 17.69
N GLY A 88 -23.06 -3.36 18.65
CA GLY A 88 -21.65 -3.49 18.34
C GLY A 88 -21.11 -4.80 18.84
N GLU A 89 -20.25 -5.43 18.08
CA GLU A 89 -19.55 -6.64 18.48
C GLU A 89 -18.08 -6.61 18.02
N TYR A 90 -17.26 -7.44 18.69
CA TYR A 90 -15.92 -7.74 18.20
C TYR A 90 -15.97 -9.00 17.35
N ALA A 91 -15.63 -8.85 16.06
CA ALA A 91 -15.55 -9.97 15.14
C ALA A 91 -14.11 -10.40 14.92
N ASN A 92 -13.93 -11.66 14.55
CA ASN A 92 -12.64 -12.18 14.14
C ASN A 92 -12.11 -11.40 12.94
N GLY A 93 -10.87 -10.96 13.01
CA GLY A 93 -10.19 -10.17 11.97
C GLY A 93 -9.17 -9.22 12.59
N PHE A 94 -8.24 -8.74 11.80
CA PHE A 94 -7.24 -7.77 12.27
C PHE A 94 -7.83 -6.36 12.29
N ASN A 95 -7.67 -5.63 13.40
CA ASN A 95 -7.89 -4.19 13.41
C ASN A 95 -6.63 -3.47 12.91
N ILE A 96 -6.42 -3.47 11.59
CA ILE A 96 -5.21 -2.89 11.00
C ILE A 96 -5.11 -1.39 11.22
N LEU A 97 -6.23 -0.66 11.14
CA LEU A 97 -6.24 0.79 11.35
C LEU A 97 -5.73 1.17 12.73
N GLY A 98 -6.17 0.42 13.76
CA GLY A 98 -5.70 0.62 15.14
C GLY A 98 -4.23 0.26 15.32
N LEU A 99 -3.78 -0.83 14.70
CA LEU A 99 -2.37 -1.24 14.75
C LEU A 99 -1.46 -0.22 14.05
N ILE A 100 -1.86 0.29 12.87
CA ILE A 100 -1.11 1.32 12.15
C ILE A 100 -1.06 2.62 12.96
N THR A 101 -2.21 3.09 13.47
CA THR A 101 -2.28 4.31 14.28
C THR A 101 -1.37 4.22 15.51
N PHE A 102 -1.46 3.10 16.23
CA PHE A 102 -0.56 2.87 17.36
C PHE A 102 0.91 2.85 16.95
N SER A 103 1.24 2.14 15.86
CA SER A 103 2.63 2.03 15.37
C SER A 103 3.22 3.38 14.96
N ILE A 104 2.40 4.26 14.36
CA ILE A 104 2.82 5.62 14.01
C ILE A 104 3.10 6.43 15.29
N ILE A 105 2.17 6.44 16.24
CA ILE A 105 2.33 7.19 17.50
C ILE A 105 3.56 6.67 18.25
N PHE A 106 3.70 5.35 18.36
CA PHE A 106 4.79 4.72 19.07
C PHE A 106 6.14 4.97 18.38
N GLY A 107 6.17 4.91 17.04
CA GLY A 107 7.36 5.26 16.25
C GLY A 107 7.81 6.70 16.43
N ILE A 108 6.86 7.66 16.55
CA ILE A 108 7.17 9.05 16.88
C ILE A 108 7.83 9.15 18.27
N MET A 109 7.31 8.42 19.27
CA MET A 109 7.90 8.41 20.61
C MET A 109 9.30 7.80 20.62
N ILE A 110 9.53 6.72 19.89
CA ILE A 110 10.86 6.12 19.68
C ILE A 110 11.82 7.14 19.06
N ALA A 111 11.40 7.83 18.02
CA ALA A 111 12.23 8.83 17.33
C ALA A 111 12.61 10.05 18.22
N GLN A 112 11.71 10.42 19.15
CA GLN A 112 11.96 11.51 20.10
C GLN A 112 12.87 11.09 21.27
N ASN A 113 13.02 9.79 21.54
CA ASN A 113 13.77 9.25 22.68
C ASN A 113 14.77 8.17 22.23
N PRO A 114 15.77 8.48 21.38
CA PRO A 114 16.60 7.48 20.72
C PRO A 114 17.46 6.65 21.69
N GLU A 115 17.95 7.25 22.78
CA GLU A 115 18.81 6.55 23.74
C GLU A 115 18.04 5.49 24.55
N VAL A 116 16.86 5.83 25.04
CA VAL A 116 16.01 4.96 25.85
C VAL A 116 15.38 3.85 25.00
N SER A 117 15.04 4.16 23.78
CA SER A 117 14.31 3.24 22.87
C SER A 117 15.21 2.30 22.08
N LYS A 118 16.54 2.52 22.08
CA LYS A 118 17.50 1.71 21.30
C LYS A 118 17.39 0.19 21.58
N PRO A 119 17.36 -0.31 22.83
CA PRO A 119 17.23 -1.75 23.08
C PRO A 119 15.95 -2.34 22.50
N PHE A 120 14.83 -1.59 22.59
CA PHE A 120 13.56 -2.02 22.05
C PHE A 120 13.58 -2.04 20.51
N LEU A 121 14.18 -1.03 19.89
CA LEU A 121 14.34 -0.97 18.44
C LEU A 121 15.19 -2.14 17.92
N ASP A 122 16.28 -2.50 18.60
CA ASP A 122 17.14 -3.64 18.26
C ASP A 122 16.35 -4.96 18.31
N VAL A 123 15.44 -5.12 19.29
CA VAL A 123 14.55 -6.28 19.35
C VAL A 123 13.58 -6.31 18.17
N ILE A 124 12.93 -5.17 17.83
CA ILE A 124 12.01 -5.09 16.70
C ILE A 124 12.72 -5.46 15.40
N VAL A 125 13.90 -4.89 15.14
CA VAL A 125 14.70 -5.20 13.94
C VAL A 125 15.05 -6.69 13.87
N SER A 126 15.44 -7.29 15.00
CA SER A 126 15.76 -8.71 15.05
C SER A 126 14.53 -9.59 14.78
N VAL A 127 13.37 -9.21 15.32
CA VAL A 127 12.10 -9.91 15.07
C VAL A 127 11.71 -9.79 13.59
N ASP A 128 11.82 -8.59 13.00
CA ASP A 128 11.53 -8.35 11.60
C ASP A 128 12.39 -9.25 10.70
N GLU A 129 13.71 -9.31 10.92
CA GLU A 129 14.61 -10.18 10.14
C GLU A 129 14.22 -11.67 10.24
N LEU A 130 13.86 -12.15 11.43
CA LEU A 130 13.47 -13.54 11.63
C LEU A 130 12.12 -13.84 10.95
N VAL A 131 11.14 -12.95 11.10
CA VAL A 131 9.83 -13.07 10.44
C VAL A 131 9.99 -13.06 8.92
N MET A 132 10.85 -12.20 8.37
CA MET A 132 11.16 -12.17 6.93
C MET A 132 11.75 -13.50 6.43
N LYS A 133 12.61 -14.16 7.21
CA LYS A 133 13.15 -15.50 6.85
C LYS A 133 12.05 -16.57 6.86
N VAL A 134 11.18 -16.56 7.87
CA VAL A 134 10.02 -17.47 7.93
C VAL A 134 9.07 -17.23 6.74
N THR A 135 8.79 -15.98 6.45
CA THR A 135 7.94 -15.59 5.31
C THR A 135 8.53 -16.07 3.99
N ALA A 136 9.84 -15.92 3.77
CA ALA A 136 10.50 -16.44 2.57
C ALA A 136 10.36 -17.96 2.43
N LEU A 137 10.43 -18.69 3.55
CA LEU A 137 10.21 -20.14 3.55
C LEU A 137 8.77 -20.49 3.17
N ILE A 138 7.78 -19.77 3.69
CA ILE A 138 6.35 -19.97 3.37
C ILE A 138 6.09 -19.63 1.89
N ILE A 139 6.67 -18.55 1.36
CA ILE A 139 6.53 -18.15 -0.05
C ILE A 139 7.05 -19.26 -0.98
N ASN A 140 8.08 -20.01 -0.61
CA ASN A 140 8.56 -21.14 -1.41
C ASN A 140 7.52 -22.27 -1.52
N LEU A 141 6.55 -22.34 -0.58
CA LEU A 141 5.43 -23.30 -0.63
C LEU A 141 4.23 -22.77 -1.43
N THR A 142 4.22 -21.49 -1.80
CA THR A 142 3.11 -20.83 -2.51
C THR A 142 2.67 -21.57 -3.78
N PRO A 143 3.54 -22.11 -4.65
CA PRO A 143 3.11 -22.82 -5.84
C PRO A 143 2.20 -24.02 -5.53
N PHE A 144 2.47 -24.74 -4.43
CA PHE A 144 1.63 -25.85 -3.98
C PHE A 144 0.31 -25.33 -3.38
N GLY A 145 0.37 -24.29 -2.53
CA GLY A 145 -0.82 -23.68 -1.93
C GLY A 145 -1.79 -23.14 -2.96
N ILE A 146 -1.29 -22.43 -3.97
CA ILE A 146 -2.09 -21.85 -5.05
C ILE A 146 -2.84 -22.96 -5.83
N LEU A 147 -2.19 -24.09 -6.11
CA LEU A 147 -2.85 -25.20 -6.78
C LEU A 147 -4.13 -25.64 -6.05
N PHE A 148 -4.04 -25.86 -4.74
CA PHE A 148 -5.18 -26.27 -3.92
C PHE A 148 -6.24 -25.19 -3.75
N LEU A 149 -5.87 -23.92 -3.78
CA LEU A 149 -6.79 -22.79 -3.67
C LEU A 149 -7.55 -22.53 -4.99
N ILE A 150 -6.88 -22.67 -6.13
CA ILE A 150 -7.48 -22.41 -7.44
C ILE A 150 -8.35 -23.57 -7.92
N MET A 151 -7.93 -24.81 -7.66
CA MET A 151 -8.61 -26.01 -8.16
C MET A 151 -10.10 -26.06 -7.79
N PRO A 152 -10.53 -25.86 -6.53
CA PRO A 152 -11.96 -25.82 -6.19
C PRO A 152 -12.71 -24.70 -6.94
N ARG A 153 -12.04 -23.56 -7.17
CA ARG A 153 -12.66 -22.44 -7.88
C ARG A 153 -12.91 -22.77 -9.35
N ILE A 154 -11.93 -23.37 -10.03
CA ILE A 154 -12.09 -23.80 -11.43
C ILE A 154 -13.19 -24.85 -11.56
N ILE A 155 -13.28 -25.80 -10.63
CA ILE A 155 -14.28 -26.86 -10.65
C ILE A 155 -15.70 -26.31 -10.39
N SER A 156 -15.82 -25.23 -9.60
CA SER A 156 -17.12 -24.65 -9.23
C SER A 156 -17.67 -23.64 -10.26
N VAL A 157 -16.96 -23.39 -11.34
CA VAL A 157 -17.35 -22.42 -12.38
C VAL A 157 -18.24 -23.11 -13.42
N ASP A 158 -19.44 -22.57 -13.66
CA ASP A 158 -20.40 -23.10 -14.65
C ASP A 158 -19.90 -22.88 -16.10
N SER A 159 -19.19 -21.76 -16.35
CA SER A 159 -18.62 -21.40 -17.64
C SER A 159 -17.18 -20.94 -17.51
N ILE A 160 -16.26 -21.72 -18.03
CA ILE A 160 -14.81 -21.37 -18.05
C ILE A 160 -14.58 -20.09 -18.87
N ASN A 161 -15.32 -19.90 -19.96
CA ASN A 161 -15.16 -18.71 -20.81
C ASN A 161 -15.55 -17.43 -20.08
N ASP A 162 -16.62 -17.44 -19.30
CA ASP A 162 -17.07 -16.27 -18.55
C ASP A 162 -16.13 -15.95 -17.39
N PHE A 163 -15.64 -17.00 -16.72
CA PHE A 163 -14.62 -16.84 -15.68
C PHE A 163 -13.34 -16.24 -16.22
N LEU A 164 -12.81 -16.76 -17.34
CA LEU A 164 -11.61 -16.23 -17.99
C LEU A 164 -11.85 -14.82 -18.55
N GLY A 165 -13.05 -14.53 -19.03
CA GLY A 165 -13.47 -13.21 -19.49
C GLY A 165 -13.42 -12.18 -18.36
N GLY A 166 -14.07 -12.48 -17.23
CA GLY A 166 -14.08 -11.61 -16.05
C GLY A 166 -12.69 -11.35 -15.48
N ILE A 167 -11.89 -12.41 -15.30
CA ILE A 167 -10.47 -12.27 -14.83
C ILE A 167 -9.62 -11.53 -15.86
N GLY A 168 -9.83 -11.77 -17.16
CA GLY A 168 -9.11 -11.08 -18.22
C GLY A 168 -9.36 -9.57 -18.18
N TRP A 169 -10.61 -9.14 -18.09
CA TRP A 169 -10.96 -7.73 -17.97
C TRP A 169 -10.48 -7.11 -16.66
N TYR A 170 -10.56 -7.84 -15.55
CA TYR A 170 -9.97 -7.41 -14.28
C TYR A 170 -8.45 -7.17 -14.41
N THR A 171 -7.74 -8.16 -14.96
CA THR A 171 -6.29 -8.08 -15.18
C THR A 171 -5.94 -6.89 -16.08
N ALA A 172 -6.68 -6.72 -17.17
CA ALA A 172 -6.49 -5.59 -18.08
C ALA A 172 -6.73 -4.25 -17.38
N THR A 173 -7.77 -4.14 -16.56
CA THR A 173 -8.09 -2.93 -15.80
C THR A 173 -6.94 -2.55 -14.85
N VAL A 174 -6.41 -3.52 -14.09
CA VAL A 174 -5.26 -3.28 -13.21
C VAL A 174 -4.03 -2.88 -14.00
N LEU A 175 -3.69 -3.59 -15.07
CA LEU A 175 -2.50 -3.29 -15.88
C LEU A 175 -2.60 -1.91 -16.55
N ILE A 176 -3.76 -1.54 -17.09
CA ILE A 176 -4.01 -0.20 -17.65
C ILE A 176 -3.82 0.85 -16.56
N GLY A 177 -4.39 0.65 -15.38
CA GLY A 177 -4.24 1.57 -14.25
C GLY A 177 -2.79 1.74 -13.83
N LEU A 178 -2.06 0.64 -13.65
CA LEU A 178 -0.63 0.66 -13.32
C LEU A 178 0.22 1.34 -14.39
N PHE A 179 -0.08 1.09 -15.66
CA PHE A 179 0.61 1.73 -16.77
C PHE A 179 0.36 3.25 -16.79
N LEU A 180 -0.89 3.68 -16.70
CA LEU A 180 -1.26 5.10 -16.67
C LEU A 180 -0.65 5.81 -15.46
N HIS A 181 -0.69 5.18 -14.27
CA HIS A 181 -0.10 5.76 -13.08
C HIS A 181 1.42 5.85 -13.17
N GLY A 182 2.10 4.72 -13.49
CA GLY A 182 3.55 4.62 -13.50
C GLY A 182 4.22 5.38 -14.65
N PHE A 183 3.64 5.35 -15.87
CA PHE A 183 4.30 5.88 -17.07
C PHE A 183 3.70 7.18 -17.59
N LEU A 184 2.56 7.64 -17.05
CA LEU A 184 1.98 8.93 -17.41
C LEU A 184 1.88 9.85 -16.19
N PHE A 185 1.22 9.43 -15.12
CA PHE A 185 0.91 10.30 -13.98
C PHE A 185 2.16 10.65 -13.15
N LEU A 186 2.92 9.66 -12.69
CA LEU A 186 4.16 9.90 -11.94
C LEU A 186 5.21 10.69 -12.75
N PRO A 187 5.48 10.36 -14.03
CA PRO A 187 6.32 11.17 -14.90
C PRO A 187 5.85 12.61 -15.06
N LEU A 188 4.54 12.83 -15.16
CA LEU A 188 3.97 14.16 -15.30
C LEU A 188 4.24 15.01 -14.05
N ILE A 189 4.02 14.46 -12.85
CA ILE A 189 4.33 15.15 -11.58
C ILE A 189 5.81 15.49 -11.50
N TYR A 190 6.67 14.52 -11.81
CA TYR A 190 8.12 14.73 -11.83
C TYR A 190 8.51 15.86 -12.79
N PHE A 191 7.98 15.85 -14.00
CA PHE A 191 8.26 16.89 -15.01
C PHE A 191 7.77 18.27 -14.56
N ILE A 192 6.55 18.37 -14.02
CA ILE A 192 5.99 19.65 -13.55
C ILE A 192 6.87 20.29 -12.48
N ILE A 193 7.37 19.49 -11.54
CA ILE A 193 8.14 19.98 -10.38
C ILE A 193 9.59 20.24 -10.76
N THR A 194 10.25 19.28 -11.41
CA THR A 194 11.70 19.33 -11.65
C THR A 194 12.10 19.93 -13.00
N LYS A 195 11.16 20.00 -13.97
CA LYS A 195 11.38 20.39 -15.37
C LYS A 195 12.41 19.51 -16.09
N LYS A 196 12.71 18.33 -15.58
CA LYS A 196 13.64 17.36 -16.18
C LYS A 196 12.88 16.28 -16.94
N ASN A 197 13.54 15.63 -17.92
CA ASN A 197 12.94 14.55 -18.68
C ASN A 197 12.69 13.31 -17.81
N PRO A 198 11.43 12.90 -17.57
CA PRO A 198 11.10 11.76 -16.74
C PRO A 198 11.45 10.41 -17.38
N TYR A 199 11.39 10.30 -18.70
CA TYR A 199 11.67 9.04 -19.38
C TYR A 199 13.15 8.70 -19.36
N LEU A 200 14.03 9.72 -19.43
CA LEU A 200 15.46 9.53 -19.22
C LEU A 200 15.74 9.06 -17.78
N PHE A 201 14.98 9.58 -16.81
CA PHE A 201 15.04 9.11 -15.42
C PHE A 201 14.66 7.62 -15.34
N ILE A 202 13.54 7.19 -15.95
CA ILE A 202 13.09 5.80 -15.97
C ILE A 202 14.16 4.88 -16.59
N VAL A 203 14.77 5.29 -17.71
CA VAL A 203 15.85 4.51 -18.33
C VAL A 203 17.04 4.33 -17.38
N LYS A 204 17.44 5.38 -16.64
CA LYS A 204 18.51 5.26 -15.64
C LYS A 204 18.15 4.37 -14.45
N MET A 205 16.86 4.24 -14.13
CA MET A 205 16.32 3.37 -13.08
C MET A 205 16.04 1.94 -13.55
N SER A 206 16.24 1.62 -14.82
CA SER A 206 15.86 0.31 -15.42
C SER A 206 16.36 -0.90 -14.63
N GLU A 207 17.57 -0.87 -14.09
CA GLU A 207 18.14 -1.95 -13.27
C GLU A 207 17.32 -2.20 -12.01
N ALA A 208 16.89 -1.13 -11.32
CA ALA A 208 16.04 -1.24 -10.14
C ALA A 208 14.63 -1.72 -10.52
N LEU A 209 14.06 -1.22 -11.61
CA LEU A 209 12.73 -1.62 -12.07
C LEU A 209 12.69 -3.09 -12.52
N LEU A 210 13.72 -3.57 -13.22
CA LEU A 210 13.86 -4.99 -13.57
C LEU A 210 14.03 -5.87 -12.35
N THR A 211 14.79 -5.41 -11.34
CA THR A 211 14.93 -6.13 -10.07
C THR A 211 13.60 -6.21 -9.33
N ALA A 212 12.84 -5.11 -9.27
CA ALA A 212 11.50 -5.08 -8.68
C ALA A 212 10.54 -6.04 -9.39
N PHE A 213 10.54 -6.02 -10.71
CA PHE A 213 9.74 -6.94 -11.53
C PHE A 213 10.13 -8.41 -11.31
N ALA A 214 11.41 -8.70 -11.21
CA ALA A 214 11.90 -10.07 -11.00
C ALA A 214 11.56 -10.60 -9.61
N THR A 215 11.77 -9.78 -8.57
CA THR A 215 11.64 -10.18 -7.16
C THR A 215 10.24 -10.04 -6.60
N SER A 216 9.38 -9.19 -7.19
CA SER A 216 8.09 -8.78 -6.62
C SER A 216 8.21 -8.27 -5.18
N SER A 217 9.35 -7.65 -4.83
CA SER A 217 9.64 -7.17 -3.47
C SER A 217 10.30 -5.80 -3.52
N SER A 218 9.58 -4.77 -3.04
CA SER A 218 10.13 -3.42 -2.90
C SER A 218 11.30 -3.41 -1.93
N SER A 219 11.21 -4.16 -0.82
CA SER A 219 12.27 -4.25 0.19
C SER A 219 13.55 -4.90 -0.35
N ALA A 220 13.44 -6.00 -1.10
CA ALA A 220 14.58 -6.64 -1.73
C ALA A 220 15.25 -5.75 -2.80
N THR A 221 14.52 -4.82 -3.37
CA THR A 221 15.01 -3.90 -4.40
C THR A 221 15.70 -2.67 -3.82
N ILE A 222 15.54 -2.35 -2.53
CA ILE A 222 16.13 -1.15 -1.88
C ILE A 222 17.60 -0.92 -2.26
N PRO A 223 18.53 -1.89 -2.13
CA PRO A 223 19.94 -1.65 -2.40
C PRO A 223 20.21 -1.23 -3.84
N VAL A 224 19.48 -1.81 -4.81
CA VAL A 224 19.62 -1.52 -6.24
C VAL A 224 19.04 -0.15 -6.55
N THR A 225 17.87 0.18 -6.00
CA THR A 225 17.21 1.48 -6.12
C THR A 225 18.11 2.59 -5.61
N MET A 226 18.67 2.43 -4.40
CA MET A 226 19.59 3.40 -3.80
C MET A 226 20.85 3.59 -4.65
N ARG A 227 21.43 2.50 -5.17
CA ARG A 227 22.60 2.56 -6.06
C ARG A 227 22.29 3.32 -7.34
N CYS A 228 21.15 3.07 -8.01
CA CYS A 228 20.75 3.77 -9.22
C CYS A 228 20.55 5.27 -8.96
N LEU A 229 19.87 5.64 -7.89
CA LEU A 229 19.61 7.04 -7.52
C LEU A 229 20.91 7.80 -7.22
N LYS A 230 21.82 7.21 -6.44
CA LYS A 230 23.10 7.84 -6.07
C LYS A 230 24.06 7.91 -7.26
N ASN A 231 24.30 6.79 -7.95
CA ASN A 231 25.40 6.69 -8.91
C ASN A 231 25.01 7.10 -10.34
N LYS A 232 23.74 6.82 -10.77
CA LYS A 232 23.32 7.16 -12.15
C LYS A 232 22.58 8.49 -12.24
N LEU A 233 21.92 8.91 -11.17
CA LEU A 233 21.09 10.11 -11.11
C LEU A 233 21.70 11.22 -10.23
N ASN A 234 22.77 10.95 -9.51
CA ASN A 234 23.48 11.89 -8.62
C ASN A 234 22.54 12.56 -7.60
N ILE A 235 21.63 11.81 -7.01
CA ILE A 235 20.75 12.29 -5.95
C ILE A 235 21.51 12.21 -4.61
N ASP A 236 21.33 13.22 -3.77
CA ASP A 236 22.02 13.32 -2.47
C ASP A 236 21.83 12.05 -1.64
N PRO A 237 22.91 11.41 -1.17
CA PRO A 237 22.84 10.20 -0.37
C PRO A 237 22.01 10.34 0.91
N LYS A 238 21.97 11.52 1.53
CA LYS A 238 21.17 11.77 2.75
C LYS A 238 19.68 11.57 2.47
N ILE A 239 19.21 12.08 1.34
CA ILE A 239 17.80 11.93 0.91
C ILE A 239 17.50 10.48 0.55
N VAL A 240 18.36 9.87 -0.26
CA VAL A 240 18.17 8.48 -0.72
C VAL A 240 18.15 7.51 0.46
N ASN A 241 19.06 7.67 1.44
CA ASN A 241 19.16 6.79 2.60
C ASN A 241 17.93 6.84 3.52
N VAL A 242 17.21 7.96 3.53
CA VAL A 242 16.01 8.12 4.35
C VAL A 242 14.75 7.74 3.57
N LEU A 243 14.60 8.27 2.35
CA LEU A 243 13.33 8.16 1.63
C LEU A 243 13.10 6.78 1.01
N ILE A 244 14.14 6.10 0.52
CA ILE A 244 13.93 4.82 -0.16
C ILE A 244 13.53 3.70 0.81
N PRO A 245 14.17 3.50 1.98
CA PRO A 245 13.68 2.51 2.94
C PRO A 245 12.26 2.80 3.46
N VAL A 246 11.95 4.08 3.69
CA VAL A 246 10.61 4.50 4.13
C VAL A 246 9.58 4.33 3.02
N GLY A 247 9.92 4.73 1.78
CA GLY A 247 9.04 4.59 0.62
C GLY A 247 8.69 3.13 0.34
N ALA A 248 9.66 2.24 0.36
CA ALA A 248 9.47 0.82 0.08
C ALA A 248 8.40 0.12 0.95
N THR A 249 8.02 0.73 2.08
CA THR A 249 6.97 0.23 2.98
C THR A 249 5.73 1.11 3.06
N ILE A 250 5.86 2.43 2.88
CA ILE A 250 4.77 3.39 3.07
C ILE A 250 4.15 3.84 1.74
N ASN A 251 4.94 3.89 0.67
CA ASN A 251 4.51 4.43 -0.61
C ASN A 251 4.24 3.32 -1.63
N MET A 252 3.14 2.61 -1.47
CA MET A 252 2.78 1.50 -2.34
C MET A 252 1.64 1.86 -3.30
N ASP A 253 1.88 2.81 -4.20
CA ASP A 253 0.89 3.32 -5.17
C ASP A 253 0.26 2.20 -6.02
N GLY A 254 1.09 1.28 -6.52
CA GLY A 254 0.63 0.15 -7.32
C GLY A 254 -0.23 -0.83 -6.50
N LEU A 255 0.10 -1.03 -5.22
CA LEU A 255 -0.69 -1.86 -4.32
C LEU A 255 -2.04 -1.21 -4.03
N ALA A 256 -2.06 0.07 -3.68
CA ALA A 256 -3.29 0.81 -3.37
C ALA A 256 -4.27 0.82 -4.56
N LEU A 257 -3.76 1.05 -5.78
CA LEU A 257 -4.53 0.95 -7.01
C LEU A 257 -5.13 -0.46 -7.19
N TYR A 258 -4.31 -1.48 -7.03
CA TYR A 258 -4.72 -2.87 -7.13
C TYR A 258 -5.81 -3.22 -6.13
N GLU A 259 -5.65 -2.86 -4.85
CA GLU A 259 -6.63 -3.14 -3.81
C GLU A 259 -7.98 -2.49 -4.09
N ALA A 260 -7.97 -1.25 -4.58
CA ALA A 260 -9.19 -0.55 -4.98
C ALA A 260 -9.89 -1.26 -6.15
N VAL A 261 -9.15 -1.59 -7.21
CA VAL A 261 -9.71 -2.29 -8.39
C VAL A 261 -10.21 -3.68 -8.03
N ALA A 262 -9.42 -4.45 -7.28
CA ALA A 262 -9.77 -5.82 -6.94
C ALA A 262 -10.97 -5.91 -5.99
N SER A 263 -11.06 -5.02 -5.00
CA SER A 263 -12.19 -4.99 -4.08
C SER A 263 -13.50 -4.65 -4.80
N ILE A 264 -13.46 -3.67 -5.72
CA ILE A 264 -14.63 -3.29 -6.52
C ILE A 264 -14.99 -4.42 -7.51
N TYR A 265 -14.01 -5.05 -8.15
CA TYR A 265 -14.22 -6.21 -9.02
C TYR A 265 -14.91 -7.36 -8.27
N ILE A 266 -14.42 -7.71 -7.10
CA ILE A 266 -15.02 -8.73 -6.25
C ILE A 266 -16.45 -8.30 -5.85
N ALA A 267 -16.62 -7.05 -5.42
CA ALA A 267 -17.92 -6.54 -5.02
C ALA A 267 -18.95 -6.58 -6.17
N GLN A 268 -18.55 -6.29 -7.40
CA GLN A 268 -19.42 -6.40 -8.60
C GLN A 268 -19.90 -7.82 -8.85
N ASN A 269 -19.10 -8.85 -8.47
CA ASN A 269 -19.51 -10.25 -8.57
C ASN A 269 -20.48 -10.69 -7.45
N TYR A 270 -20.47 -10.00 -6.30
CA TYR A 270 -21.31 -10.35 -5.15
C TYR A 270 -22.57 -9.49 -5.02
N ARG A 271 -22.56 -8.25 -5.53
CA ARG A 271 -23.64 -7.26 -5.39
C ARG A 271 -24.11 -6.77 -6.75
N GLU A 272 -25.40 -6.42 -6.84
CA GLU A 272 -25.95 -5.83 -8.07
C GLU A 272 -25.47 -4.39 -8.29
N SER A 273 -25.31 -3.64 -7.21
CA SER A 273 -24.81 -2.26 -7.25
C SER A 273 -23.94 -1.98 -6.03
N LEU A 274 -22.90 -1.20 -6.23
CA LEU A 274 -22.10 -0.60 -5.16
C LEU A 274 -22.65 0.78 -4.87
N ALA A 275 -22.91 1.07 -3.61
CA ALA A 275 -23.22 2.42 -3.18
C ALA A 275 -21.98 3.29 -3.29
N PHE A 276 -22.15 4.59 -3.53
CA PHE A 276 -21.03 5.55 -3.54
C PHE A 276 -20.21 5.51 -2.23
N ALA A 277 -20.88 5.21 -1.14
CA ALA A 277 -20.27 5.00 0.15
C ALA A 277 -19.31 3.81 0.21
N ASP A 278 -19.66 2.68 -0.37
CA ASP A 278 -18.79 1.51 -0.43
C ASP A 278 -17.49 1.86 -1.18
N ILE A 279 -17.59 2.67 -2.24
CA ILE A 279 -16.43 3.15 -3.00
C ILE A 279 -15.52 4.03 -2.13
N ILE A 280 -16.09 4.93 -1.32
CA ILE A 280 -15.31 5.76 -0.39
C ILE A 280 -14.61 4.89 0.65
N ILE A 281 -15.31 3.91 1.21
CA ILE A 281 -14.75 3.01 2.22
C ILE A 281 -13.61 2.18 1.64
N ILE A 282 -13.82 1.61 0.45
CA ILE A 282 -12.76 0.89 -0.28
C ILE A 282 -11.54 1.80 -0.49
N SER A 283 -11.78 3.04 -0.94
CA SER A 283 -10.69 3.99 -1.22
C SER A 283 -9.89 4.34 0.03
N LEU A 284 -10.57 4.64 1.14
CA LEU A 284 -9.91 4.96 2.40
C LEU A 284 -9.18 3.74 2.98
N THR A 285 -9.82 2.57 2.95
CA THR A 285 -9.23 1.35 3.50
C THR A 285 -8.05 0.89 2.66
N ALA A 286 -8.15 0.89 1.33
CA ALA A 286 -7.06 0.54 0.42
C ALA A 286 -5.85 1.48 0.61
N THR A 287 -6.09 2.79 0.77
CA THR A 287 -5.02 3.75 1.09
C THR A 287 -4.36 3.45 2.44
N ALA A 288 -5.15 3.15 3.47
CA ALA A 288 -4.63 2.85 4.80
C ALA A 288 -3.87 1.52 4.84
N THR A 289 -4.41 0.47 4.21
CA THR A 289 -3.79 -0.86 4.18
C THR A 289 -2.51 -0.87 3.36
N SER A 290 -2.44 -0.12 2.26
CA SER A 290 -1.23 0.00 1.45
C SER A 290 -0.05 0.64 2.22
N ILE A 291 -0.34 1.57 3.16
CA ILE A 291 0.69 2.15 4.06
C ILE A 291 1.23 1.11 5.05
N GLY A 292 0.39 0.17 5.48
CA GLY A 292 0.77 -0.88 6.43
C GLY A 292 1.26 -2.18 5.81
N ALA A 293 1.31 -2.26 4.50
CA ALA A 293 1.74 -3.47 3.80
C ALA A 293 3.27 -3.64 3.87
N ALA A 294 3.72 -4.88 3.96
CA ALA A 294 5.15 -5.19 3.89
C ALA A 294 5.63 -5.22 2.44
N GLY A 295 6.87 -4.78 2.19
CA GLY A 295 7.48 -4.77 0.84
C GLY A 295 7.94 -6.17 0.37
N ILE A 296 7.14 -7.21 0.62
CA ILE A 296 7.41 -8.62 0.30
C ILE A 296 6.47 -9.13 -0.80
N PRO A 297 6.84 -10.20 -1.52
CA PRO A 297 5.97 -10.79 -2.53
C PRO A 297 4.59 -11.17 -1.96
N GLN A 298 3.54 -10.91 -2.74
CA GLN A 298 2.16 -11.26 -2.42
C GLN A 298 1.58 -10.63 -1.14
N SER A 299 2.21 -9.61 -0.56
CA SER A 299 1.69 -8.88 0.62
C SER A 299 0.28 -8.32 0.38
N GLY A 300 -0.05 -7.97 -0.86
CA GLY A 300 -1.36 -7.45 -1.26
C GLY A 300 -2.53 -8.40 -1.04
N LEU A 301 -2.29 -9.71 -0.96
CA LEU A 301 -3.36 -10.67 -0.66
C LEU A 301 -3.81 -10.58 0.81
N VAL A 302 -2.89 -10.33 1.72
CA VAL A 302 -3.21 -10.18 3.15
C VAL A 302 -3.97 -8.89 3.39
N THR A 303 -3.51 -7.79 2.80
CA THR A 303 -4.16 -6.47 2.93
C THR A 303 -5.51 -6.42 2.21
N MET A 304 -5.67 -7.16 1.11
CA MET A 304 -6.95 -7.30 0.41
C MET A 304 -8.05 -7.89 1.30
N VAL A 305 -7.74 -8.90 2.13
CA VAL A 305 -8.72 -9.45 3.09
C VAL A 305 -9.27 -8.36 3.99
N MET A 306 -8.44 -7.40 4.39
CA MET A 306 -8.86 -6.30 5.26
C MET A 306 -9.78 -5.32 4.53
N VAL A 307 -9.49 -5.02 3.26
CA VAL A 307 -10.36 -4.16 2.44
C VAL A 307 -11.72 -4.82 2.20
N LEU A 308 -11.74 -6.13 1.91
CA LEU A 308 -12.98 -6.88 1.75
C LEU A 308 -13.82 -6.89 3.03
N ASN A 309 -13.19 -7.13 4.17
CA ASN A 309 -13.88 -7.11 5.46
C ASN A 309 -14.48 -5.74 5.79
N ALA A 310 -13.81 -4.65 5.43
CA ALA A 310 -14.30 -3.29 5.65
C ALA A 310 -15.63 -3.01 4.93
N VAL A 311 -15.84 -3.62 3.76
CA VAL A 311 -17.08 -3.49 3.00
C VAL A 311 -18.04 -4.67 3.18
N GLY A 312 -17.74 -5.55 4.16
CA GLY A 312 -18.62 -6.67 4.51
C GLY A 312 -18.65 -7.79 3.48
N LEU A 313 -17.61 -7.91 2.66
CA LEU A 313 -17.40 -9.02 1.73
C LEU A 313 -16.65 -10.17 2.40
N PRO A 314 -16.91 -11.42 2.02
CA PRO A 314 -16.26 -12.58 2.61
C PRO A 314 -14.77 -12.64 2.21
N ALA A 315 -13.91 -13.02 3.15
CA ALA A 315 -12.47 -13.10 2.93
C ALA A 315 -12.06 -14.16 1.90
N ASP A 316 -12.84 -15.23 1.75
CA ASP A 316 -12.62 -16.31 0.77
C ASP A 316 -12.86 -15.87 -0.68
N ALA A 317 -13.57 -14.74 -0.89
CA ALA A 317 -13.74 -14.13 -2.20
C ALA A 317 -12.42 -13.74 -2.88
N ILE A 318 -11.34 -13.57 -2.11
CA ILE A 318 -9.99 -13.32 -2.64
C ILE A 318 -9.53 -14.43 -3.59
N SER A 319 -10.06 -15.65 -3.45
CA SER A 319 -9.75 -16.78 -4.33
C SER A 319 -10.04 -16.50 -5.81
N MET A 320 -10.93 -15.55 -6.11
CA MET A 320 -11.26 -15.14 -7.49
C MET A 320 -10.06 -14.51 -8.21
N ILE A 321 -9.17 -13.84 -7.50
CA ILE A 321 -8.05 -13.09 -8.08
C ILE A 321 -6.69 -13.81 -7.97
N PHE A 322 -6.60 -14.89 -7.19
CA PHE A 322 -5.35 -15.65 -6.99
C PHE A 322 -4.67 -16.08 -8.28
N VAL A 323 -5.47 -16.43 -9.30
CA VAL A 323 -4.96 -16.96 -10.58
C VAL A 323 -3.98 -15.99 -11.24
N VAL A 324 -4.21 -14.69 -11.13
CA VAL A 324 -3.44 -13.65 -11.81
C VAL A 324 -2.60 -12.80 -10.85
N ASP A 325 -2.79 -12.93 -9.54
CA ASP A 325 -2.14 -12.08 -8.55
C ASP A 325 -0.61 -12.12 -8.62
N TRP A 326 -0.02 -13.30 -8.79
CA TRP A 326 1.44 -13.46 -8.91
C TRP A 326 2.03 -12.68 -10.10
N LEU A 327 1.25 -12.52 -11.17
CA LEU A 327 1.67 -11.73 -12.33
C LEU A 327 1.51 -10.24 -12.05
N LEU A 328 0.35 -9.84 -11.52
CA LEU A 328 0.05 -8.45 -11.18
C LEU A 328 1.01 -7.88 -10.14
N ASP A 329 1.46 -8.71 -9.20
CA ASP A 329 2.41 -8.32 -8.16
C ASP A 329 3.74 -7.80 -8.73
N LYS A 330 4.21 -8.37 -9.83
CA LYS A 330 5.43 -7.90 -10.53
C LYS A 330 5.27 -6.46 -11.03
N PHE A 331 4.14 -6.17 -11.65
CA PHE A 331 3.85 -4.82 -12.18
C PHE A 331 3.59 -3.82 -11.05
N ARG A 332 2.84 -4.22 -10.00
CA ARG A 332 2.60 -3.40 -8.80
C ARG A 332 3.92 -2.97 -8.16
N THR A 333 4.80 -3.92 -7.91
CA THR A 333 6.11 -3.67 -7.29
C THR A 333 6.97 -2.75 -8.15
N THR A 334 6.95 -2.91 -9.46
CA THR A 334 7.67 -2.02 -10.38
C THR A 334 7.18 -0.58 -10.26
N VAL A 335 5.86 -0.38 -10.19
CA VAL A 335 5.26 0.96 -10.03
C VAL A 335 5.57 1.54 -8.65
N ASN A 336 5.54 0.73 -7.58
CA ASN A 336 5.91 1.17 -6.23
C ASN A 336 7.35 1.72 -6.21
N VAL A 337 8.32 0.93 -6.70
CA VAL A 337 9.74 1.35 -6.76
C VAL A 337 9.94 2.58 -7.65
N LEU A 338 9.17 2.73 -8.71
CA LEU A 338 9.21 3.90 -9.57
C LEU A 338 8.68 5.15 -8.83
N GLY A 339 7.57 5.03 -8.10
CA GLY A 339 6.99 6.07 -7.26
C GLY A 339 7.97 6.57 -6.18
N ASP A 340 8.63 5.63 -5.47
CA ASP A 340 9.67 5.94 -4.50
C ASP A 340 10.84 6.71 -5.12
N SER A 341 11.26 6.26 -6.29
CA SER A 341 12.39 6.85 -7.00
C SER A 341 12.10 8.28 -7.45
N PHE A 342 10.92 8.53 -8.01
CA PHE A 342 10.48 9.88 -8.35
C PHE A 342 10.29 10.74 -7.10
N GLY A 343 9.74 10.19 -6.02
CA GLY A 343 9.59 10.87 -4.74
C GLY A 343 10.92 11.37 -4.18
N ALA A 344 11.94 10.50 -4.16
CA ALA A 344 13.28 10.88 -3.73
C ALA A 344 13.88 11.99 -4.61
N ALA A 345 13.68 11.92 -5.92
CA ALA A 345 14.19 12.94 -6.85
C ALA A 345 13.45 14.28 -6.72
N VAL A 346 12.13 14.26 -6.51
CA VAL A 346 11.32 15.47 -6.25
C VAL A 346 11.74 16.14 -4.96
N VAL A 347 11.88 15.37 -3.87
CA VAL A 347 12.33 15.90 -2.58
C VAL A 347 13.74 16.47 -2.69
N ALA A 348 14.66 15.79 -3.37
CA ALA A 348 16.01 16.28 -3.60
C ALA A 348 16.01 17.61 -4.35
N HIS A 349 15.14 17.76 -5.36
CA HIS A 349 15.01 19.00 -6.11
C HIS A 349 14.49 20.16 -5.24
N LEU A 350 13.46 19.90 -4.44
CA LEU A 350 12.86 20.91 -3.57
C LEU A 350 13.77 21.32 -2.40
N SER A 351 14.54 20.37 -1.86
CA SER A 351 15.45 20.59 -0.73
C SER A 351 16.84 21.06 -1.14
N ALA A 352 17.13 21.22 -2.44
CA ALA A 352 18.47 21.54 -2.94
C ALA A 352 19.06 22.83 -2.33
N LYS A 353 18.24 23.85 -2.07
CA LYS A 353 18.69 25.11 -1.45
C LYS A 353 19.11 24.94 0.02
N GLU A 354 18.40 24.10 0.77
CA GLU A 354 18.69 23.85 2.18
C GLU A 354 19.90 22.93 2.35
N LEU A 355 20.03 21.93 1.50
CA LEU A 355 21.19 21.04 1.45
C LEU A 355 22.48 21.81 1.15
N ASN A 356 22.45 22.73 0.18
CA ASN A 356 23.61 23.57 -0.13
C ASN A 356 23.97 24.50 1.04
N LYS A 357 23.00 25.04 1.77
CA LYS A 357 23.29 25.85 2.98
C LYS A 357 23.99 25.00 4.07
N SER A 358 23.52 23.79 4.30
CA SER A 358 24.13 22.91 5.31
C SER A 358 25.54 22.48 4.94
N ILE A 359 25.85 22.28 3.66
CA ILE A 359 27.21 21.98 3.17
C ILE A 359 28.14 23.18 3.43
N VAL A 360 27.71 24.39 3.08
CA VAL A 360 28.50 25.61 3.30
C VAL A 360 28.77 25.86 4.80
N ILE A 361 27.80 25.55 5.68
CA ILE A 361 27.99 25.68 7.12
C ILE A 361 29.06 24.67 7.63
N VAL A 362 28.96 23.42 7.16
CA VAL A 362 29.91 22.37 7.55
C VAL A 362 31.30 22.67 7.00
N GLU A 363 31.44 23.13 5.76
CA GLU A 363 32.73 23.55 5.18
C GLU A 363 33.35 24.74 5.93
N ARG A 364 32.53 25.73 6.34
CA ARG A 364 32.98 26.84 7.16
C ARG A 364 33.41 26.40 8.57
N ALA A 365 32.72 25.42 9.15
CA ALA A 365 33.07 24.87 10.45
C ALA A 365 34.32 23.98 10.41
N MET A 366 34.64 23.40 9.27
CA MET A 366 35.83 22.57 9.03
C MET A 366 37.03 23.35 8.46
N ALA A 367 36.83 24.59 8.00
CA ALA A 367 37.91 25.43 7.54
C ALA A 367 38.83 25.74 8.75
N PRO A 368 40.11 25.40 8.70
CA PRO A 368 41.02 25.74 9.79
C PRO A 368 41.02 27.26 9.92
N SER A 369 40.92 27.74 11.17
CA SER A 369 41.06 29.15 11.51
C SER A 369 42.52 29.61 11.17
N VAL A 370 42.72 29.99 9.91
CA VAL A 370 43.92 30.66 9.45
C VAL A 370 43.73 32.16 9.72
N GLU A 371 43.66 32.49 11.00
CA GLU A 371 43.86 33.87 11.45
C GLU A 371 44.53 33.84 12.83
N ASN A 372 45.74 34.39 12.84
CA ASN A 372 46.66 34.66 13.96
C ASN A 372 47.90 33.73 14.06
N ALA A 373 48.67 33.68 12.97
CA ALA A 373 50.12 33.58 13.13
C ALA A 373 50.71 34.99 12.91
N ASP A 374 50.59 35.80 13.94
CA ASP A 374 51.37 37.04 14.05
C ASP A 374 52.86 36.66 14.06
N PHE A 375 53.52 36.88 12.95
CA PHE A 375 54.98 36.90 12.85
C PHE A 375 55.46 38.17 13.52
N SER A 376 55.63 38.14 14.83
CA SER A 376 56.55 39.11 15.51
C SER A 376 57.99 38.73 15.22
N VAL A 377 58.47 39.26 14.12
CA VAL A 377 59.95 39.33 13.89
C VAL A 377 60.55 40.36 14.88
N THR A 378 61.05 39.91 16.00
CA THR A 378 61.94 40.68 16.81
C THR A 378 63.36 40.69 16.15
N LYS A 379 63.73 41.86 15.64
CA LYS A 379 65.12 42.20 15.38
C LYS A 379 65.87 42.27 16.71
N ASN A 380 66.97 41.54 16.85
CA ASN A 380 68.22 41.95 17.48
C ASN A 380 69.35 41.13 16.87
#